data_36d53f2d42bf10ef03ff5c1284d32fa1
#
_entry.id   36d53f2d42bf10ef03ff5c1284d32fa1
#
_cell.length_a   1.000
_cell.length_b   1.000
_cell.length_c   1.000
_cell.angle_alpha   90.00
_cell.angle_beta   90.00
_cell.angle_gamma   90.00
#
_symmetry.space_group_name_H-M   'P 1'
#
loop_
_entity.id
_entity.type
_entity.pdbx_description
1 polymer ?
#
loop_
_entity_poly.entity_id
_entity_poly.type
_entity_poly.pdbx_seq_one_letter_code
_entity_poly.pdbx_strand_id
1 'polypeptide(L)'
;RRRKAVLGGIGMEAVTTKRRKSRKKTSVADKVFVTLNTLFMIMFVIITLYPVLNTLAISLNDGTDALRGGIYLLPRKFTWKNYITVLQKDNLIMGAYITVARTVIGTALALFANAILAFIVSRKRFMFKKQLSLFWVITMYVNGGMIPTFLLFKTLHLTNSFWVYVIPGMFSAFNMLVIRTYMNGISDSLEESAQLDGAGYTTIFLKIISPLCKPVYATVALFVAVGQWNSWFDAMLYNRMSANLTT
;
A
#
# COMPACT_ATOMS: atom_id res chain seq x y z
N ARG A 1 51.16 -6.92 60.91
CA ARG A 1 51.57 -5.77 60.13
C ARG A 1 50.71 -5.63 58.88
N ARG A 2 49.97 -4.55 58.83
CA ARG A 2 48.80 -4.27 58.02
C ARG A 2 49.16 -4.15 56.52
N ARG A 3 48.49 -4.88 55.62
CA ARG A 3 48.43 -4.59 54.20
C ARG A 3 47.21 -3.71 53.94
N LYS A 4 47.43 -2.47 53.51
CA LYS A 4 46.38 -1.58 52.97
C LYS A 4 46.10 -2.02 51.54
N ALA A 5 44.83 -2.38 51.26
CA ALA A 5 44.32 -2.55 49.91
C ALA A 5 44.09 -1.18 49.29
N VAL A 6 44.80 -0.90 48.17
CA VAL A 6 44.54 0.27 47.34
C VAL A 6 43.47 -0.11 46.32
N LEU A 7 42.27 0.37 46.54
CA LEU A 7 41.17 0.35 45.55
C LEU A 7 41.43 1.51 44.56
N GLY A 8 42.00 1.19 43.43
CA GLY A 8 42.09 2.11 42.29
C GLY A 8 40.76 2.22 41.59
N GLY A 9 40.05 3.34 41.79
CA GLY A 9 38.83 3.66 41.05
C GLY A 9 39.21 3.98 39.59
N ILE A 10 38.70 3.15 38.67
CA ILE A 10 38.75 3.47 37.23
C ILE A 10 37.58 4.40 36.97
N GLY A 11 37.84 5.70 36.94
CA GLY A 11 36.91 6.70 36.47
C GLY A 11 36.67 6.51 34.98
N MET A 12 35.48 6.04 34.63
CA MET A 12 34.98 6.01 33.24
C MET A 12 34.62 7.44 32.84
N GLU A 13 35.61 8.22 32.36
CA GLU A 13 35.32 9.47 31.64
C GLU A 13 34.55 9.13 30.35
N ALA A 14 33.27 9.48 30.32
CA ALA A 14 32.47 9.42 29.11
C ALA A 14 33.05 10.44 28.10
N VAL A 15 33.84 9.95 27.16
CA VAL A 15 34.34 10.73 26.03
C VAL A 15 33.13 11.02 25.10
N THR A 16 32.44 12.11 25.37
CA THR A 16 31.48 12.69 24.45
C THR A 16 32.21 13.26 23.23
N THR A 17 32.49 12.42 22.25
CA THR A 17 32.94 12.85 20.93
C THR A 17 31.86 13.68 20.25
N LYS A 18 31.89 14.98 20.45
CA LYS A 18 31.12 15.98 19.72
C LYS A 18 31.51 15.86 18.24
N ARG A 19 30.76 15.10 17.46
CA ARG A 19 30.98 14.91 16.03
C ARG A 19 30.82 16.27 15.34
N ARG A 20 31.98 16.96 15.16
CA ARG A 20 32.09 18.25 14.47
C ARG A 20 31.62 18.02 13.03
N LYS A 21 30.34 18.43 12.69
CA LYS A 21 29.83 18.43 11.31
C LYS A 21 30.81 19.32 10.50
N SER A 22 31.75 18.69 9.81
CA SER A 22 32.57 19.36 8.81
C SER A 22 31.61 19.88 7.72
N ARG A 23 31.41 21.18 7.67
CA ARG A 23 30.72 21.85 6.57
C ARG A 23 31.66 21.71 5.36
N LYS A 24 31.44 20.66 4.55
CA LYS A 24 32.07 20.57 3.22
C LYS A 24 31.71 21.86 2.47
N LYS A 25 32.75 22.62 2.04
CA LYS A 25 32.56 23.76 1.14
C LYS A 25 31.87 23.21 -0.12
N THR A 26 30.63 23.60 -0.36
CA THR A 26 29.90 23.21 -1.57
C THR A 26 30.62 23.77 -2.78
N SER A 27 31.00 22.89 -3.70
CA SER A 27 31.61 23.26 -4.97
C SER A 27 30.65 24.15 -5.78
N VAL A 28 31.20 24.97 -6.69
CA VAL A 28 30.37 25.73 -7.64
C VAL A 28 29.49 24.78 -8.47
N ALA A 29 30.03 23.64 -8.88
CA ALA A 29 29.29 22.60 -9.58
C ALA A 29 28.09 22.07 -8.75
N ASP A 30 28.27 21.85 -7.43
CA ASP A 30 27.18 21.42 -6.55
C ASP A 30 26.08 22.47 -6.47
N LYS A 31 26.45 23.77 -6.41
CA LYS A 31 25.46 24.86 -6.39
C LYS A 31 24.67 24.93 -7.69
N VAL A 32 25.34 24.83 -8.84
CA VAL A 32 24.69 24.81 -10.17
C VAL A 32 23.74 23.62 -10.27
N PHE A 33 24.20 22.43 -9.88
CA PHE A 33 23.36 21.23 -9.90
C PHE A 33 22.13 21.38 -9.01
N VAL A 34 22.30 21.84 -7.77
CA VAL A 34 21.17 22.05 -6.85
C VAL A 34 20.18 23.08 -7.40
N THR A 35 20.68 24.18 -8.00
CA THR A 35 19.81 25.22 -8.59
C THR A 35 19.01 24.65 -9.75
N LEU A 36 19.66 23.97 -10.70
CA LEU A 36 18.98 23.37 -11.86
C LEU A 36 17.97 22.32 -11.42
N ASN A 37 18.34 21.44 -10.48
CA ASN A 37 17.44 20.44 -9.93
C ASN A 37 16.24 21.07 -9.21
N THR A 38 16.47 22.15 -8.45
CA THR A 38 15.37 22.87 -7.77
C THR A 38 14.41 23.50 -8.77
N LEU A 39 14.93 24.15 -9.82
CA LEU A 39 14.10 24.72 -10.89
C LEU A 39 13.30 23.64 -11.61
N PHE A 40 13.93 22.50 -11.93
CA PHE A 40 13.25 21.37 -12.53
C PHE A 40 12.14 20.83 -11.62
N MET A 41 12.40 20.65 -10.34
CA MET A 41 11.41 20.17 -9.37
C MET A 41 10.25 21.16 -9.19
N ILE A 42 10.51 22.48 -9.15
CA ILE A 42 9.45 23.50 -9.10
C ILE A 42 8.57 23.43 -10.35
N MET A 43 9.19 23.35 -11.54
CA MET A 43 8.45 23.22 -12.81
C MET A 43 7.60 21.94 -12.80
N PHE A 44 8.16 20.83 -12.37
CA PHE A 44 7.46 19.55 -12.27
C PHE A 44 6.26 19.64 -11.31
N VAL A 45 6.43 20.25 -10.14
CA VAL A 45 5.34 20.45 -9.17
C VAL A 45 4.23 21.34 -9.77
N ILE A 46 4.57 22.41 -10.46
CA ILE A 46 3.58 23.29 -11.10
C ILE A 46 2.76 22.52 -12.14
N ILE A 47 3.43 21.75 -13.02
CA ILE A 47 2.76 20.97 -14.06
C ILE A 47 1.85 19.90 -13.47
N THR A 48 2.30 19.19 -12.43
CA THR A 48 1.53 18.11 -11.81
C THR A 48 0.41 18.63 -10.91
N LEU A 49 0.60 19.75 -10.25
CA LEU A 49 -0.38 20.31 -9.31
C LEU A 49 -1.47 21.11 -10.05
N TYR A 50 -1.14 21.71 -11.19
CA TYR A 50 -2.07 22.54 -11.96
C TYR A 50 -3.40 21.85 -12.30
N PRO A 51 -3.46 20.62 -12.83
CA PRO A 51 -4.72 19.95 -13.13
C PRO A 51 -5.60 19.74 -11.89
N VAL A 52 -4.98 19.47 -10.74
CA VAL A 52 -5.68 19.27 -9.47
C VAL A 52 -6.31 20.59 -9.00
N LEU A 53 -5.52 21.68 -9.01
CA LEU A 53 -6.01 23.02 -8.63
C LEU A 53 -7.08 23.54 -9.61
N ASN A 54 -6.91 23.28 -10.89
CA ASN A 54 -7.90 23.64 -11.91
C ASN A 54 -9.24 22.91 -11.69
N THR A 55 -9.20 21.60 -11.44
CA THR A 55 -10.40 20.79 -11.14
C THR A 55 -11.08 21.31 -9.86
N LEU A 56 -10.31 21.66 -8.84
CA LEU A 56 -10.83 22.24 -7.61
C LEU A 56 -11.50 23.60 -7.87
N ALA A 57 -10.86 24.46 -8.65
CA ALA A 57 -11.44 25.76 -9.02
C ALA A 57 -12.75 25.61 -9.80
N ILE A 58 -12.83 24.69 -10.76
CA ILE A 58 -14.03 24.38 -11.51
C ILE A 58 -15.12 23.80 -10.60
N SER A 59 -14.79 22.90 -9.68
CA SER A 59 -15.76 22.30 -8.77
C SER A 59 -16.44 23.29 -7.82
N LEU A 60 -15.71 24.35 -7.46
CA LEU A 60 -16.19 25.45 -6.61
C LEU A 60 -16.83 26.59 -7.39
N ASN A 61 -16.90 26.52 -8.72
CA ASN A 61 -17.50 27.54 -9.56
C ASN A 61 -18.94 27.18 -9.94
N ASP A 62 -19.77 28.19 -10.24
CA ASP A 62 -21.12 27.98 -10.76
C ASP A 62 -21.07 27.14 -12.04
N GLY A 63 -21.92 26.11 -12.15
CA GLY A 63 -21.91 25.15 -13.26
C GLY A 63 -22.20 25.80 -14.62
N THR A 64 -23.08 26.77 -14.66
CA THR A 64 -23.43 27.50 -15.92
C THR A 64 -22.29 28.41 -16.36
N ASP A 65 -21.57 29.04 -15.41
CA ASP A 65 -20.40 29.82 -15.69
C ASP A 65 -19.18 28.95 -16.09
N ALA A 66 -19.06 27.77 -15.52
CA ALA A 66 -18.00 26.82 -15.86
C ALA A 66 -18.06 26.36 -17.32
N LEU A 67 -19.24 26.22 -17.91
CA LEU A 67 -19.43 25.87 -19.33
C LEU A 67 -18.84 26.92 -20.30
N ARG A 68 -18.63 28.15 -19.85
CA ARG A 68 -18.00 29.20 -20.66
C ARG A 68 -16.47 29.05 -20.77
N GLY A 69 -15.89 28.14 -20.01
CA GLY A 69 -14.43 27.93 -19.96
C GLY A 69 -13.67 29.08 -19.28
N GLY A 70 -12.33 29.06 -19.37
CA GLY A 70 -11.46 30.13 -18.87
C GLY A 70 -11.34 30.23 -17.34
N ILE A 71 -11.60 29.12 -16.61
CA ILE A 71 -11.32 29.01 -15.19
C ILE A 71 -9.99 28.25 -15.06
N TYR A 72 -8.99 28.88 -14.39
CA TYR A 72 -7.66 28.30 -14.28
C TYR A 72 -7.32 27.85 -12.85
N LEU A 73 -7.11 28.79 -11.93
CA LEU A 73 -6.69 28.49 -10.55
C LEU A 73 -7.72 28.91 -9.49
N LEU A 74 -8.58 29.86 -9.80
CA LEU A 74 -9.59 30.36 -8.86
C LEU A 74 -10.96 30.38 -9.52
N PRO A 75 -12.06 30.09 -8.76
CA PRO A 75 -13.41 30.17 -9.26
C PRO A 75 -13.80 31.63 -9.52
N ARG A 76 -14.48 31.92 -10.64
CA ARG A 76 -15.04 33.25 -10.94
C ARG A 76 -16.30 33.54 -10.15
N LYS A 77 -17.15 32.52 -10.00
CA LYS A 77 -18.39 32.57 -9.22
C LYS A 77 -18.39 31.44 -8.22
N PHE A 78 -17.89 31.74 -7.03
CA PHE A 78 -17.81 30.74 -5.98
C PHE A 78 -19.19 30.25 -5.55
N THR A 79 -19.38 28.94 -5.50
CA THR A 79 -20.60 28.30 -5.02
C THR A 79 -20.35 26.89 -4.42
N TRP A 80 -21.11 26.56 -3.39
CA TRP A 80 -21.17 25.21 -2.82
C TRP A 80 -22.27 24.33 -3.45
N LYS A 81 -23.07 24.88 -4.37
CA LYS A 81 -24.23 24.23 -4.95
C LYS A 81 -23.89 22.89 -5.60
N ASN A 82 -22.75 22.80 -6.29
CA ASN A 82 -22.31 21.57 -6.94
C ASN A 82 -22.13 20.43 -5.92
N TYR A 83 -21.48 20.72 -4.78
CA TYR A 83 -21.26 19.75 -3.71
C TYR A 83 -22.59 19.34 -3.05
N ILE A 84 -23.46 20.29 -2.76
CA ILE A 84 -24.79 20.01 -2.18
C ILE A 84 -25.58 19.12 -3.12
N THR A 85 -25.64 19.45 -4.42
CA THR A 85 -26.36 18.66 -5.42
C THR A 85 -25.81 17.24 -5.56
N VAL A 86 -24.49 17.06 -5.49
CA VAL A 86 -23.85 15.75 -5.57
C VAL A 86 -24.13 14.93 -4.31
N LEU A 87 -24.03 15.53 -3.12
CA LEU A 87 -24.29 14.85 -1.85
C LEU A 87 -25.77 14.47 -1.64
N GLN A 88 -26.69 15.12 -2.35
CA GLN A 88 -28.12 14.76 -2.33
C GLN A 88 -28.47 13.55 -3.20
N LYS A 89 -27.49 13.00 -3.96
CA LYS A 89 -27.71 11.81 -4.77
C LYS A 89 -27.52 10.56 -3.93
N ASP A 90 -28.57 9.78 -3.69
CA ASP A 90 -28.53 8.53 -2.91
C ASP A 90 -27.48 7.52 -3.43
N ASN A 91 -27.32 7.46 -4.75
CA ASN A 91 -26.34 6.56 -5.39
C ASN A 91 -24.89 6.89 -4.98
N LEU A 92 -24.56 8.15 -4.72
CA LEU A 92 -23.20 8.54 -4.31
C LEU A 92 -22.85 8.05 -2.89
N ILE A 93 -23.80 8.17 -1.98
CA ILE A 93 -23.62 7.71 -0.58
C ILE A 93 -23.43 6.19 -0.56
N MET A 94 -24.25 5.48 -1.32
CA MET A 94 -24.12 4.03 -1.45
C MET A 94 -22.79 3.63 -2.10
N GLY A 95 -22.39 4.31 -3.19
CA GLY A 95 -21.09 4.08 -3.83
C GLY A 95 -19.92 4.33 -2.88
N ALA A 96 -19.96 5.40 -2.08
CA ALA A 96 -18.94 5.67 -1.06
C ALA A 96 -18.88 4.56 0.00
N TYR A 97 -20.04 4.09 0.49
CA TYR A 97 -20.10 2.97 1.42
C TYR A 97 -19.49 1.69 0.85
N ILE A 98 -19.84 1.33 -0.38
CA ILE A 98 -19.28 0.15 -1.06
C ILE A 98 -17.77 0.31 -1.27
N THR A 99 -17.31 1.49 -1.66
CA THR A 99 -15.87 1.77 -1.84
C THR A 99 -15.11 1.61 -0.52
N VAL A 100 -15.63 2.12 0.59
CA VAL A 100 -15.02 1.93 1.92
C VAL A 100 -15.06 0.45 2.31
N ALA A 101 -16.21 -0.21 2.17
CA ALA A 101 -16.38 -1.61 2.54
C ALA A 101 -15.43 -2.53 1.75
N ARG A 102 -15.35 -2.36 0.40
CA ARG A 102 -14.43 -3.16 -0.43
C ARG A 102 -12.96 -2.89 -0.10
N THR A 103 -12.62 -1.64 0.20
CA THR A 103 -11.25 -1.27 0.56
C THR A 103 -10.84 -1.93 1.88
N VAL A 104 -11.67 -1.82 2.91
CA VAL A 104 -11.36 -2.40 4.23
C VAL A 104 -11.36 -3.93 4.18
N ILE A 105 -12.44 -4.53 3.71
CA ILE A 105 -12.60 -5.99 3.68
C ILE A 105 -11.61 -6.61 2.68
N GLY A 106 -11.49 -6.03 1.48
CA GLY A 106 -10.56 -6.52 0.45
C GLY A 106 -9.11 -6.46 0.91
N THR A 107 -8.70 -5.35 1.55
CA THR A 107 -7.33 -5.22 2.07
C THR A 107 -7.06 -6.21 3.20
N ALA A 108 -7.97 -6.37 4.14
CA ALA A 108 -7.80 -7.30 5.26
C ALA A 108 -7.67 -8.75 4.78
N LEU A 109 -8.57 -9.19 3.89
CA LEU A 109 -8.54 -10.55 3.36
C LEU A 109 -7.34 -10.79 2.44
N ALA A 110 -6.99 -9.85 1.58
CA ALA A 110 -5.81 -9.95 0.73
C ALA A 110 -4.52 -10.02 1.56
N LEU A 111 -4.40 -9.18 2.59
CA LEU A 111 -3.23 -9.20 3.47
C LEU A 111 -3.10 -10.54 4.19
N PHE A 112 -4.19 -11.02 4.77
CA PHE A 112 -4.23 -12.31 5.47
C PHE A 112 -3.86 -13.48 4.54
N ALA A 113 -4.48 -13.56 3.37
CA ALA A 113 -4.23 -14.63 2.40
C ALA A 113 -2.78 -14.62 1.90
N ASN A 114 -2.26 -13.46 1.50
CA ASN A 114 -0.88 -13.34 1.02
C ASN A 114 0.14 -13.55 2.14
N ALA A 115 -0.15 -13.18 3.40
CA ALA A 115 0.73 -13.41 4.54
C ALA A 115 0.89 -14.92 4.83
N ILE A 116 -0.20 -15.68 4.82
CA ILE A 116 -0.17 -17.14 5.01
C ILE A 116 0.61 -17.80 3.87
N LEU A 117 0.32 -17.45 2.62
CA LEU A 117 1.05 -17.99 1.47
C LEU A 117 2.54 -17.68 1.52
N ALA A 118 2.87 -16.43 1.84
CA ALA A 118 4.25 -15.99 1.98
C ALA A 118 4.98 -16.77 3.10
N PHE A 119 4.31 -16.98 4.22
CA PHE A 119 4.85 -17.77 5.31
C PHE A 119 5.15 -19.20 4.88
N ILE A 120 4.19 -19.91 4.27
CA ILE A 120 4.38 -21.30 3.81
C ILE A 120 5.55 -21.36 2.83
N VAL A 121 5.59 -20.48 1.83
CA VAL A 121 6.61 -20.50 0.78
C VAL A 121 7.97 -19.98 1.25
N SER A 122 8.04 -19.25 2.37
CA SER A 122 9.30 -18.78 2.96
C SER A 122 10.02 -19.88 3.75
N ARG A 123 9.32 -20.91 4.24
CA ARG A 123 9.91 -21.94 5.11
C ARG A 123 10.86 -22.87 4.38
N LYS A 124 12.01 -23.17 5.02
CA LYS A 124 13.05 -24.04 4.43
C LYS A 124 12.59 -25.47 4.27
N ARG A 125 11.78 -25.99 5.19
CA ARG A 125 11.28 -27.38 5.21
C ARG A 125 10.17 -27.67 4.20
N PHE A 126 9.61 -26.64 3.53
CA PHE A 126 8.53 -26.84 2.57
C PHE A 126 9.07 -27.40 1.24
N MET A 127 8.75 -28.67 0.95
CA MET A 127 9.29 -29.42 -0.20
C MET A 127 8.96 -28.78 -1.55
N PHE A 128 7.76 -28.26 -1.74
CA PHE A 128 7.28 -27.69 -3.02
C PHE A 128 7.56 -26.19 -3.16
N LYS A 129 8.43 -25.62 -2.35
CA LYS A 129 8.75 -24.19 -2.32
C LYS A 129 9.13 -23.60 -3.68
N LYS A 130 9.98 -24.32 -4.45
CA LYS A 130 10.43 -23.86 -5.76
C LYS A 130 9.30 -23.90 -6.80
N GLN A 131 8.58 -25.02 -6.86
CA GLN A 131 7.47 -25.22 -7.79
C GLN A 131 6.34 -24.23 -7.56
N LEU A 132 5.92 -24.08 -6.30
CA LEU A 132 4.86 -23.13 -5.94
C LEU A 132 5.29 -21.68 -6.20
N SER A 133 6.55 -21.34 -5.92
CA SER A 133 7.08 -20.01 -6.24
C SER A 133 7.07 -19.73 -7.75
N LEU A 134 7.50 -20.72 -8.55
CA LEU A 134 7.50 -20.60 -10.00
C LEU A 134 6.08 -20.47 -10.54
N PHE A 135 5.15 -21.28 -10.04
CA PHE A 135 3.73 -21.17 -10.39
C PHE A 135 3.19 -19.75 -10.15
N TRP A 136 3.43 -19.20 -8.97
CA TRP A 136 2.99 -17.81 -8.67
C TRP A 136 3.67 -16.77 -9.55
N VAL A 137 4.96 -16.91 -9.87
CA VAL A 137 5.64 -16.00 -10.79
C VAL A 137 5.03 -16.09 -12.20
N ILE A 138 4.75 -17.29 -12.69
CA ILE A 138 4.13 -17.48 -14.01
C ILE A 138 2.76 -16.78 -14.06
N THR A 139 1.94 -16.86 -13.00
CA THR A 139 0.62 -16.21 -12.95
C THR A 139 0.69 -14.68 -13.05
N MET A 140 1.84 -14.05 -12.79
CA MET A 140 2.01 -12.61 -13.00
C MET A 140 2.07 -12.22 -14.48
N TYR A 141 2.55 -13.13 -15.33
CA TYR A 141 2.79 -12.87 -16.77
C TYR A 141 1.71 -13.46 -17.66
N VAL A 142 0.96 -14.44 -17.18
CA VAL A 142 -0.11 -15.11 -17.94
C VAL A 142 -1.46 -14.53 -17.50
N ASN A 143 -2.11 -13.82 -18.42
CA ASN A 143 -3.44 -13.27 -18.19
C ASN A 143 -4.39 -13.84 -19.25
N GLY A 144 -5.50 -14.42 -18.82
CA GLY A 144 -6.52 -14.97 -19.71
C GLY A 144 -7.34 -13.94 -20.49
N GLY A 145 -7.20 -12.65 -20.12
CA GLY A 145 -7.98 -11.58 -20.72
C GLY A 145 -9.33 -11.34 -20.04
N MET A 146 -9.99 -10.28 -20.47
CA MET A 146 -11.23 -9.79 -19.85
C MET A 146 -12.41 -10.73 -20.07
N ILE A 147 -12.58 -11.25 -21.30
CA ILE A 147 -13.74 -12.09 -21.67
C ILE A 147 -13.73 -13.41 -20.90
N PRO A 148 -12.66 -14.21 -20.89
CA PRO A 148 -12.56 -15.43 -20.08
C PRO A 148 -12.80 -15.18 -18.60
N THR A 149 -12.23 -14.09 -18.05
CA THR A 149 -12.42 -13.71 -16.65
C THR A 149 -13.88 -13.39 -16.34
N PHE A 150 -14.55 -12.65 -17.22
CA PHE A 150 -15.98 -12.36 -17.07
C PHE A 150 -16.84 -13.62 -17.08
N LEU A 151 -16.59 -14.55 -18.04
CA LEU A 151 -17.29 -15.82 -18.11
C LEU A 151 -17.08 -16.67 -16.87
N LEU A 152 -15.84 -16.73 -16.36
CA LEU A 152 -15.53 -17.42 -15.13
C LEU A 152 -16.30 -16.84 -13.93
N PHE A 153 -16.33 -15.52 -13.75
CA PHE A 153 -17.07 -14.91 -12.65
C PHE A 153 -18.57 -15.08 -12.79
N LYS A 154 -19.09 -15.12 -14.03
CA LYS A 154 -20.48 -15.42 -14.30
C LYS A 154 -20.83 -16.87 -13.92
N THR A 155 -20.02 -17.86 -14.28
CA THR A 155 -20.22 -19.27 -13.91
C THR A 155 -20.08 -19.52 -12.40
N LEU A 156 -19.23 -18.75 -11.71
CA LEU A 156 -19.08 -18.79 -10.25
C LEU A 156 -20.15 -17.99 -9.50
N HIS A 157 -21.13 -17.41 -10.20
CA HIS A 157 -22.20 -16.57 -9.63
C HIS A 157 -21.67 -15.38 -8.82
N LEU A 158 -20.49 -14.86 -9.18
CA LEU A 158 -19.88 -13.69 -8.53
C LEU A 158 -20.37 -12.36 -9.13
N THR A 159 -20.95 -12.37 -10.35
CA THR A 159 -21.53 -11.16 -10.97
C THR A 159 -22.71 -10.65 -10.16
N ASN A 160 -22.88 -9.33 -10.10
CA ASN A 160 -23.89 -8.65 -9.27
C ASN A 160 -23.79 -9.00 -7.77
N SER A 161 -22.58 -9.29 -7.29
CA SER A 161 -22.29 -9.60 -5.90
C SER A 161 -21.12 -8.73 -5.39
N PHE A 162 -21.17 -8.34 -4.12
CA PHE A 162 -20.05 -7.63 -3.46
C PHE A 162 -18.75 -8.43 -3.53
N TRP A 163 -18.82 -9.74 -3.49
CA TRP A 163 -17.65 -10.62 -3.45
C TRP A 163 -16.79 -10.58 -4.72
N VAL A 164 -17.31 -10.10 -5.85
CA VAL A 164 -16.50 -9.90 -7.06
C VAL A 164 -15.42 -8.85 -6.89
N TYR A 165 -15.58 -7.92 -5.94
CA TYR A 165 -14.57 -6.92 -5.61
C TYR A 165 -13.44 -7.47 -4.72
N VAL A 166 -13.74 -8.52 -3.97
CA VAL A 166 -12.84 -9.02 -2.91
C VAL A 166 -12.12 -10.29 -3.35
N ILE A 167 -12.86 -11.31 -3.78
CA ILE A 167 -12.31 -12.66 -4.02
C ILE A 167 -11.21 -12.67 -5.09
N PRO A 168 -11.39 -12.04 -6.27
CA PRO A 168 -10.34 -12.05 -7.30
C PRO A 168 -9.05 -11.37 -6.87
N GLY A 169 -9.17 -10.34 -6.03
CA GLY A 169 -8.03 -9.57 -5.52
C GLY A 169 -7.35 -10.13 -4.28
N MET A 170 -7.91 -11.19 -3.67
CA MET A 170 -7.34 -11.76 -2.43
C MET A 170 -5.91 -12.30 -2.61
N PHE A 171 -5.61 -12.87 -3.75
CA PHE A 171 -4.33 -13.48 -4.04
C PHE A 171 -3.56 -12.66 -5.07
N SER A 172 -2.40 -12.15 -4.69
CA SER A 172 -1.50 -11.43 -5.57
C SER A 172 -0.10 -12.01 -5.46
N ALA A 173 0.43 -12.52 -6.57
CA ALA A 173 1.78 -13.04 -6.61
C ALA A 173 2.81 -11.98 -6.20
N PHE A 174 2.63 -10.73 -6.64
CA PHE A 174 3.50 -9.62 -6.25
C PHE A 174 3.50 -9.39 -4.73
N ASN A 175 2.32 -9.24 -4.12
CA ASN A 175 2.19 -8.99 -2.68
C ASN A 175 2.77 -10.16 -1.86
N MET A 176 2.48 -11.39 -2.27
CA MET A 176 3.03 -12.60 -1.65
C MET A 176 4.56 -12.61 -1.71
N LEU A 177 5.17 -12.30 -2.87
CA LEU A 177 6.62 -12.26 -3.03
C LEU A 177 7.28 -11.17 -2.20
N VAL A 178 6.67 -9.99 -2.10
CA VAL A 178 7.15 -8.88 -1.25
C VAL A 178 7.18 -9.32 0.21
N ILE A 179 6.08 -9.87 0.73
CA ILE A 179 5.99 -10.35 2.11
C ILE A 179 6.99 -11.50 2.34
N ARG A 180 7.07 -12.46 1.42
CA ARG A 180 8.01 -13.57 1.49
C ARG A 180 9.46 -13.11 1.56
N THR A 181 9.83 -12.14 0.73
CA THR A 181 11.20 -11.60 0.71
C THR A 181 11.57 -10.98 2.05
N TYR A 182 10.63 -10.26 2.66
CA TYR A 182 10.81 -9.71 4.00
C TYR A 182 10.94 -10.82 5.05
N MET A 183 10.07 -11.84 5.02
CA MET A 183 10.13 -12.99 5.93
C MET A 183 11.42 -13.77 5.83
N ASN A 184 12.00 -13.89 4.64
CA ASN A 184 13.30 -14.55 4.43
C ASN A 184 14.48 -13.77 5.08
N GLY A 185 14.31 -12.51 5.40
CA GLY A 185 15.29 -11.71 6.15
C GLY A 185 15.24 -11.91 7.67
N ILE A 186 14.22 -12.60 8.18
CA ILE A 186 14.09 -12.91 9.61
C ILE A 186 14.96 -14.15 9.92
N SER A 187 15.73 -14.10 11.03
CA SER A 187 16.62 -15.20 11.42
C SER A 187 15.86 -16.50 11.66
N ASP A 188 16.33 -17.60 11.05
CA ASP A 188 15.77 -18.93 11.25
C ASP A 188 15.90 -19.41 12.72
N SER A 189 16.87 -18.88 13.48
CA SER A 189 17.07 -19.23 14.90
C SER A 189 15.85 -18.94 15.77
N LEU A 190 15.03 -17.94 15.42
CA LEU A 190 13.79 -17.63 16.12
C LEU A 190 12.76 -18.75 15.95
N GLU A 191 12.67 -19.30 14.74
CA GLU A 191 11.79 -20.43 14.43
C GLU A 191 12.27 -21.71 15.10
N GLU A 192 13.59 -21.99 15.03
CA GLU A 192 14.21 -23.16 15.62
C GLU A 192 14.04 -23.18 17.15
N SER A 193 14.31 -22.05 17.81
CA SER A 193 14.09 -21.92 19.26
C SER A 193 12.63 -22.18 19.65
N ALA A 194 11.68 -21.60 18.90
CA ALA A 194 10.27 -21.81 19.17
C ALA A 194 9.84 -23.28 18.96
N GLN A 195 10.43 -23.96 17.97
CA GLN A 195 10.16 -25.39 17.74
C GLN A 195 10.72 -26.26 18.87
N LEU A 196 11.88 -25.92 19.45
CA LEU A 196 12.43 -26.60 20.62
C LEU A 196 11.53 -26.41 21.85
N ASP A 197 10.87 -25.25 21.97
CA ASP A 197 9.86 -24.98 23.00
C ASP A 197 8.50 -25.64 22.71
N GLY A 198 8.40 -26.46 21.65
CA GLY A 198 7.18 -27.18 21.28
C GLY A 198 6.14 -26.36 20.51
N ALA A 199 6.49 -25.17 20.02
CA ALA A 199 5.54 -24.34 19.26
C ALA A 199 5.25 -24.92 17.87
N GLY A 200 3.96 -25.08 17.54
CA GLY A 200 3.52 -25.45 16.19
C GLY A 200 3.62 -24.29 15.21
N TYR A 201 3.58 -24.57 13.91
CA TYR A 201 3.71 -23.57 12.85
C TYR A 201 2.70 -22.41 12.93
N THR A 202 1.47 -22.69 13.36
CA THR A 202 0.46 -21.65 13.55
C THR A 202 0.87 -20.66 14.64
N THR A 203 1.40 -21.17 15.75
CA THR A 203 1.90 -20.33 16.86
C THR A 203 3.11 -19.51 16.41
N ILE A 204 4.05 -20.12 15.69
CA ILE A 204 5.22 -19.45 15.13
C ILE A 204 4.78 -18.33 14.17
N PHE A 205 3.83 -18.61 13.28
CA PHE A 205 3.29 -17.61 12.37
C PHE A 205 2.65 -16.44 13.11
N LEU A 206 1.69 -16.71 13.99
CA LEU A 206 0.88 -15.66 14.62
C LEU A 206 1.63 -14.88 15.70
N LYS A 207 2.45 -15.55 16.52
CA LYS A 207 3.07 -14.94 17.69
C LYS A 207 4.51 -14.46 17.48
N ILE A 208 5.21 -14.98 16.48
CA ILE A 208 6.64 -14.66 16.27
C ILE A 208 6.83 -13.94 14.93
N ILE A 209 6.53 -14.60 13.81
CA ILE A 209 6.86 -14.08 12.48
C ILE A 209 5.94 -12.91 12.10
N SER A 210 4.62 -13.05 12.27
CA SER A 210 3.66 -12.02 11.86
C SER A 210 3.86 -10.68 12.59
N PRO A 211 4.12 -10.63 13.91
CA PRO A 211 4.45 -9.36 14.57
C PRO A 211 5.70 -8.68 14.05
N LEU A 212 6.72 -9.44 13.65
CA LEU A 212 7.95 -8.90 13.05
C LEU A 212 7.73 -8.38 11.62
N CYS A 213 6.69 -8.86 10.95
CA CYS A 213 6.32 -8.46 9.59
C CYS A 213 5.41 -7.22 9.53
N LYS A 214 5.07 -6.57 10.65
CA LYS A 214 4.21 -5.37 10.65
C LYS A 214 4.62 -4.30 9.64
N PRO A 215 5.91 -3.95 9.45
CA PRO A 215 6.29 -2.92 8.47
C PRO A 215 5.93 -3.29 7.03
N VAL A 216 6.20 -4.53 6.61
CA VAL A 216 5.87 -4.98 5.26
C VAL A 216 4.36 -5.16 5.09
N TYR A 217 3.64 -5.57 6.13
CA TYR A 217 2.18 -5.64 6.10
C TYR A 217 1.55 -4.27 5.91
N ALA A 218 2.05 -3.23 6.59
CA ALA A 218 1.59 -1.86 6.39
C ALA A 218 1.82 -1.38 4.95
N THR A 219 2.97 -1.70 4.36
CA THR A 219 3.29 -1.35 2.97
C THR A 219 2.35 -2.06 1.99
N VAL A 220 2.17 -3.37 2.14
CA VAL A 220 1.29 -4.15 1.26
C VAL A 220 -0.18 -3.75 1.46
N ALA A 221 -0.60 -3.50 2.70
CA ALA A 221 -1.94 -2.99 2.99
C ALA A 221 -2.21 -1.66 2.28
N LEU A 222 -1.24 -0.75 2.27
CA LEU A 222 -1.35 0.51 1.54
C LEU A 222 -1.51 0.28 0.02
N PHE A 223 -0.70 -0.59 -0.58
CA PHE A 223 -0.81 -0.90 -2.02
C PHE A 223 -2.18 -1.47 -2.37
N VAL A 224 -2.66 -2.43 -1.59
CA VAL A 224 -3.98 -3.05 -1.81
C VAL A 224 -5.10 -2.03 -1.58
N ALA A 225 -5.04 -1.26 -0.49
CA ALA A 225 -6.07 -0.26 -0.16
C ALA A 225 -6.19 0.81 -1.25
N VAL A 226 -5.07 1.36 -1.72
CA VAL A 226 -5.06 2.34 -2.82
C VAL A 226 -5.60 1.71 -4.10
N GLY A 227 -5.24 0.47 -4.41
CA GLY A 227 -5.76 -0.27 -5.56
C GLY A 227 -7.28 -0.45 -5.49
N GLN A 228 -7.80 -0.91 -4.34
CA GLN A 228 -9.23 -1.10 -4.11
C GLN A 228 -10.01 0.21 -4.15
N TRP A 229 -9.46 1.28 -3.57
CA TRP A 229 -10.09 2.60 -3.55
C TRP A 229 -10.24 3.20 -4.94
N ASN A 230 -9.24 3.03 -5.81
CA ASN A 230 -9.24 3.61 -7.16
C ASN A 230 -9.88 2.69 -8.23
N SER A 231 -10.30 1.48 -7.87
CA SER A 231 -10.90 0.56 -8.84
C SER A 231 -12.37 0.90 -9.07
N TRP A 232 -12.70 1.25 -10.30
CA TRP A 232 -14.05 1.58 -10.76
C TRP A 232 -14.54 0.64 -11.88
N PHE A 233 -13.58 0.10 -12.63
CA PHE A 233 -13.87 -0.67 -13.84
C PHE A 233 -14.56 -2.00 -13.53
N ASP A 234 -14.20 -2.66 -12.45
CA ASP A 234 -14.81 -3.90 -11.99
C ASP A 234 -16.28 -3.71 -11.56
N ALA A 235 -16.62 -2.56 -10.96
CA ALA A 235 -18.01 -2.22 -10.66
C ALA A 235 -18.83 -2.08 -11.96
N MET A 236 -18.30 -1.34 -12.92
CA MET A 236 -18.95 -1.13 -14.21
C MET A 236 -19.13 -2.44 -15.00
N LEU A 237 -18.15 -3.36 -14.92
CA LEU A 237 -18.16 -4.58 -15.71
C LEU A 237 -19.02 -5.70 -15.07
N TYR A 238 -18.87 -5.91 -13.75
CA TYR A 238 -19.45 -7.09 -13.09
C TYR A 238 -20.73 -6.81 -12.32
N ASN A 239 -20.98 -5.56 -11.91
CA ASN A 239 -22.15 -5.18 -11.08
C ASN A 239 -23.08 -4.16 -11.76
N ARG A 240 -23.11 -4.17 -13.07
CA ARG A 240 -23.87 -3.21 -13.88
C ARG A 240 -25.37 -3.22 -13.61
N MET A 241 -25.94 -4.36 -13.24
CA MET A 241 -27.38 -4.52 -12.99
C MET A 241 -27.78 -4.26 -11.54
N SER A 242 -26.83 -4.05 -10.64
CA SER A 242 -27.10 -3.88 -9.22
C SER A 242 -26.84 -2.42 -8.82
N ALA A 243 -27.91 -1.62 -8.77
CA ALA A 243 -27.82 -0.20 -8.41
C ALA A 243 -27.16 0.03 -7.03
N ASN A 244 -27.24 -0.94 -6.13
CA ASN A 244 -26.71 -0.86 -4.77
C ASN A 244 -25.22 -1.29 -4.65
N LEU A 245 -24.60 -1.78 -5.73
CA LEU A 245 -23.22 -2.29 -5.71
C LEU A 245 -22.28 -1.51 -6.62
N THR A 246 -22.76 -0.45 -7.27
CA THR A 246 -21.92 0.44 -8.07
C THR A 246 -21.07 1.33 -7.13
N THR A 247 -19.79 1.46 -7.44
CA THR A 247 -18.82 2.29 -6.68
C THR A 247 -18.61 3.63 -7.34
#